data_412efe6e191896124c539e2413bc5a75
#
_entry.id   412efe6e191896124c539e2413bc5a75
#
_cell.length_a   1.000
_cell.length_b   1.000
_cell.length_c   1.000
_cell.angle_alpha   90.00
_cell.angle_beta   90.00
_cell.angle_gamma   90.00
#
_symmetry.space_group_name_H-M   'P 1'
#
loop_
_entity.id
_entity.type
_entity.pdbx_description
1 polymer ?
#
loop_
_entity_poly.entity_id
_entity_poly.type
_entity_poly.pdbx_seq_one_letter_code
_entity_poly.pdbx_strand_id
1 'polypeptide(L)'
;ADFVMLGGMLAGHNEGGGEIITKTYETNEVTKTDDGFFESVYKEKHFVQFYGMSSESANDKHFGGLKDYRSSEGRTVLVPYRGPVARTVQEILGGVRSTCTYAGAMKLKQLAKCTTFIRCTQTHNGVYESSTIGK
;
A
#
# COMPACT_ATOMS: atom_id res chain seq x y z
N ALA A 1 -0.05 12.55 -20.09
CA ALA A 1 0.69 12.73 -18.84
C ALA A 1 2.15 12.31 -19.04
N ASP A 2 3.07 13.03 -18.46
CA ASP A 2 4.52 12.75 -18.53
C ASP A 2 5.00 12.09 -17.24
N PHE A 3 4.29 12.31 -16.14
CA PHE A 3 4.63 11.80 -14.81
C PHE A 3 3.39 11.33 -14.08
N VAL A 4 3.58 10.41 -13.16
CA VAL A 4 2.57 9.92 -12.23
C VAL A 4 3.12 10.05 -10.82
N MET A 5 2.40 10.75 -9.94
CA MET A 5 2.71 10.78 -8.52
C MET A 5 2.09 9.57 -7.84
N LEU A 6 2.91 8.79 -7.16
CA LEU A 6 2.50 7.64 -6.36
C LEU A 6 2.69 7.94 -4.87
N GLY A 7 1.72 7.59 -4.06
CA GLY A 7 1.75 7.73 -2.62
C GLY A 7 1.56 6.39 -1.92
N GLY A 8 0.35 6.09 -1.47
CA GLY A 8 0.01 4.88 -0.73
C GLY A 8 0.38 3.55 -1.42
N MET A 9 0.51 3.52 -2.74
CA MET A 9 0.98 2.32 -3.46
C MET A 9 2.40 1.91 -3.07
N LEU A 10 3.23 2.87 -2.66
CA LEU A 10 4.62 2.63 -2.24
C LEU A 10 4.77 2.63 -0.71
N ALA A 11 3.68 2.72 0.04
CA ALA A 11 3.71 2.62 1.49
C ALA A 11 4.03 1.20 1.96
N GLY A 12 4.65 1.08 3.12
CA GLY A 12 4.96 -0.20 3.76
C GLY A 12 6.26 -0.86 3.29
N HIS A 13 7.08 -0.19 2.49
CA HIS A 13 8.36 -0.72 2.02
C HIS A 13 9.55 -0.21 2.85
N ASN A 14 10.66 -0.94 2.80
CA ASN A 14 11.91 -0.59 3.51
C ASN A 14 12.41 0.81 3.17
N GLU A 15 12.28 1.20 1.92
CA GLU A 15 12.76 2.47 1.39
C GLU A 15 11.78 3.63 1.67
N GLY A 16 10.58 3.31 2.19
CA GLY A 16 9.61 4.30 2.64
C GLY A 16 9.93 4.85 4.02
N GLY A 17 9.44 6.06 4.31
CA GLY A 17 9.51 6.63 5.66
C GLY A 17 8.42 6.05 6.56
N GLY A 18 8.79 5.52 7.70
CA GLY A 18 7.86 4.98 8.69
C GLY A 18 8.53 3.97 9.59
N GLU A 19 8.01 3.80 10.79
CA GLU A 19 8.53 2.83 11.74
C GLU A 19 7.85 1.47 11.54
N ILE A 20 8.63 0.39 11.62
CA ILE A 20 8.09 -0.96 11.58
C ILE A 20 7.56 -1.30 12.97
N ILE A 21 6.27 -1.61 13.02
CA ILE A 21 5.56 -1.99 14.24
C ILE A 21 5.19 -3.45 14.13
N THR A 22 5.64 -4.26 15.07
CA THR A 22 5.28 -5.67 15.17
C THR A 22 4.07 -5.81 16.08
N LYS A 23 3.04 -6.49 15.62
CA LYS A 23 1.87 -6.86 16.42
C LYS A 23 1.71 -8.37 16.45
N THR A 24 1.49 -8.89 17.64
CA THR A 24 1.20 -10.30 17.88
C THR A 24 -0.30 -10.51 17.89
N TYR A 25 -0.77 -11.51 17.16
CA TYR A 25 -2.17 -11.89 17.08
C TYR A 25 -2.32 -13.34 17.49
N GLU A 26 -3.29 -13.60 18.34
CA GLU A 26 -3.73 -14.96 18.60
C GLU A 26 -4.44 -15.51 17.37
N THR A 27 -4.08 -16.74 16.99
CA THR A 27 -4.71 -17.42 15.86
C THR A 27 -5.78 -18.40 16.37
N ASN A 28 -6.64 -18.86 15.48
CA ASN A 28 -7.61 -19.91 15.80
C ASN A 28 -6.96 -21.32 15.83
N GLU A 29 -5.66 -21.40 15.62
CA GLU A 29 -4.90 -22.64 15.67
C GLU A 29 -4.46 -22.90 17.12
N VAL A 30 -4.55 -24.15 17.57
CA VAL A 30 -4.08 -24.60 18.87
C VAL A 30 -3.03 -25.68 18.67
N THR A 31 -1.96 -25.62 19.43
CA THR A 31 -0.92 -26.63 19.45
C THR A 31 -1.04 -27.42 20.76
N LYS A 32 -0.94 -28.74 20.68
CA LYS A 32 -0.89 -29.61 21.86
C LYS A 32 0.54 -29.60 22.38
N THR A 33 0.70 -29.25 23.65
CA THR A 33 1.98 -29.32 24.36
C THR A 33 2.32 -30.76 24.73
N ASP A 34 3.59 -31.04 25.02
CA ASP A 34 4.06 -32.38 25.45
C ASP A 34 3.38 -32.84 26.75
N ASP A 35 2.95 -31.92 27.58
CA ASP A 35 2.19 -32.18 28.82
C ASP A 35 0.70 -32.44 28.58
N GLY A 36 0.24 -32.41 27.32
CA GLY A 36 -1.14 -32.71 26.92
C GLY A 36 -2.12 -31.55 26.99
N PHE A 37 -1.68 -30.35 27.30
CA PHE A 37 -2.49 -29.13 27.26
C PHE A 37 -2.54 -28.56 25.85
N PHE A 38 -3.53 -27.69 25.60
CA PHE A 38 -3.67 -26.95 24.35
C PHE A 38 -3.27 -25.49 24.59
N GLU A 39 -2.37 -25.00 23.76
CA GLU A 39 -1.95 -23.60 23.75
C GLU A 39 -2.34 -22.92 22.44
N SER A 40 -2.77 -21.67 22.56
CA SER A 40 -3.04 -20.83 21.38
C SER A 40 -1.77 -20.51 20.62
N VAL A 41 -1.83 -20.61 19.31
CA VAL A 41 -0.73 -20.22 18.43
C VAL A 41 -0.80 -18.71 18.17
N TYR A 42 0.28 -18.01 18.43
CA TYR A 42 0.44 -16.58 18.17
C TYR A 42 1.23 -16.38 16.88
N LYS A 43 0.80 -15.45 16.05
CA LYS A 43 1.52 -15.05 14.83
C LYS A 43 1.85 -13.57 14.89
N GLU A 44 3.07 -13.24 14.53
CA GLU A 44 3.52 -11.85 14.43
C GLU A 44 3.23 -11.31 13.03
N LYS A 45 2.73 -10.08 12.99
CA LYS A 45 2.56 -9.32 11.75
C LYS A 45 3.28 -8.00 11.87
N HIS A 46 4.00 -7.66 10.82
CA HIS A 46 4.73 -6.41 10.73
C HIS A 46 3.92 -5.37 9.94
N PHE A 47 3.87 -4.17 10.46
CA PHE A 47 3.19 -3.03 9.87
C PHE A 47 4.16 -1.86 9.81
N VAL A 48 3.91 -0.94 8.89
CA VAL A 48 4.63 0.33 8.82
C VAL A 48 3.63 1.45 9.05
N GLN A 49 4.02 2.40 9.87
CA GLN A 49 3.23 3.61 10.07
C GLN A 49 3.34 4.50 8.82
N PHE A 50 2.23 4.66 8.13
CA PHE A 50 2.12 5.53 6.96
C PHE A 50 1.34 6.79 7.30
N TYR A 51 1.85 7.93 6.90
CA TYR A 51 1.23 9.24 7.13
C TYR A 51 1.49 10.18 5.94
N GLY A 52 0.50 11.03 5.63
CA GLY A 52 0.67 12.11 4.66
C GLY A 52 1.48 13.25 5.24
N MET A 53 2.19 14.01 4.40
CA MET A 53 3.01 15.17 4.83
C MET A 53 2.21 16.29 5.49
N SER A 54 0.90 16.34 5.26
CA SER A 54 -0.01 17.29 5.92
C SER A 54 -0.58 16.76 7.24
N SER A 55 -0.20 15.54 7.69
CA SER A 55 -0.67 14.99 8.95
C SER A 55 0.05 15.62 10.14
N GLU A 56 -0.58 15.59 11.31
CA GLU A 56 0.01 16.01 12.57
C GLU A 56 1.31 15.27 12.84
N SER A 57 1.33 13.94 12.69
CA SER A 57 2.52 13.09 12.86
C SER A 57 3.69 13.49 11.94
N ALA A 58 3.41 13.92 10.70
CA ALA A 58 4.44 14.38 9.78
C ALA A 58 4.98 15.76 10.17
N ASN A 59 4.10 16.65 10.61
CA ASN A 59 4.49 18.00 11.05
C ASN A 59 5.34 17.95 12.33
N ASP A 60 4.97 17.11 13.30
CA ASP A 60 5.75 16.91 14.53
C ASP A 60 7.15 16.35 14.24
N LYS A 61 7.23 15.35 13.35
CA LYS A 61 8.48 14.66 13.03
C LYS A 61 9.43 15.48 12.16
N HIS A 62 8.91 16.25 11.21
CA HIS A 62 9.72 16.92 10.18
C HIS A 62 9.76 18.43 10.28
N PHE A 63 8.79 19.07 10.93
CA PHE A 63 8.62 20.51 10.94
C PHE A 63 8.47 21.12 12.34
N GLY A 64 8.61 20.31 13.41
CA GLY A 64 8.52 20.78 14.79
C GLY A 64 7.10 21.18 15.24
N GLY A 65 6.10 20.59 14.61
CA GLY A 65 4.68 20.78 14.92
C GLY A 65 3.87 21.46 13.82
N LEU A 66 2.55 21.38 13.96
CA LEU A 66 1.61 21.99 13.03
C LEU A 66 1.55 23.52 13.29
N LYS A 67 1.72 24.32 12.25
CA LYS A 67 1.59 25.78 12.37
C LYS A 67 0.13 26.18 12.55
N ASP A 68 -0.14 27.20 13.37
CA ASP A 68 -1.48 27.63 13.77
C ASP A 68 -2.46 27.92 12.62
N TYR A 69 -1.94 28.26 11.43
CA TYR A 69 -2.76 28.53 10.24
C TYR A 69 -2.98 27.31 9.34
N ARG A 70 -2.50 26.12 9.72
CA ARG A 70 -2.67 24.88 8.97
C ARG A 70 -3.54 23.89 9.76
N SER A 71 -4.51 23.29 9.10
CA SER A 71 -5.22 22.15 9.64
C SER A 71 -4.52 20.84 9.28
N SER A 72 -4.61 19.85 10.16
CA SER A 72 -4.12 18.50 9.89
C SER A 72 -5.06 17.79 8.93
N GLU A 73 -4.69 17.74 7.65
CA GLU A 73 -5.48 17.07 6.60
C GLU A 73 -5.00 15.63 6.37
N GLY A 74 -3.83 15.27 6.89
CA GLY A 74 -3.21 13.97 6.68
C GLY A 74 -3.73 12.91 7.64
N ARG A 75 -3.90 11.69 7.12
CA ARG A 75 -4.30 10.52 7.89
C ARG A 75 -3.07 9.67 8.23
N THR A 76 -2.97 9.25 9.49
CA THR A 76 -1.98 8.25 9.92
C THR A 76 -2.65 6.89 9.97
N VAL A 77 -2.09 5.90 9.28
CA VAL A 77 -2.60 4.54 9.24
C VAL A 77 -1.46 3.52 9.34
N LEU A 78 -1.77 2.34 9.84
CA LEU A 78 -0.85 1.21 9.77
C LEU A 78 -1.11 0.45 8.47
N VAL A 79 -0.06 0.30 7.66
CA VAL A 79 -0.10 -0.51 6.44
C VAL A 79 0.76 -1.77 6.63
N PRO A 80 0.40 -2.90 6.02
CA PRO A 80 1.22 -4.10 6.10
C PRO A 80 2.64 -3.84 5.60
N TYR A 81 3.62 -4.40 6.29
CA TYR A 81 5.01 -4.37 5.84
C TYR A 81 5.18 -5.23 4.58
N ARG A 82 5.82 -4.70 3.56
CA ARG A 82 5.92 -5.27 2.22
C ARG A 82 7.35 -5.61 1.78
N GLY A 83 8.33 -5.38 2.65
CA GLY A 83 9.74 -5.59 2.30
C GLY A 83 10.29 -4.59 1.29
N PRO A 84 11.28 -4.98 0.47
CA PRO A 84 11.89 -4.08 -0.53
C PRO A 84 10.90 -3.62 -1.59
N VAL A 85 11.01 -2.35 -2.02
CA VAL A 85 10.13 -1.73 -3.03
C VAL A 85 10.30 -2.32 -4.43
N ALA A 86 11.44 -2.93 -4.71
CA ALA A 86 11.79 -3.44 -6.03
C ALA A 86 10.71 -4.35 -6.65
N ARG A 87 10.12 -5.24 -5.85
CA ARG A 87 9.05 -6.13 -6.32
C ARG A 87 7.81 -5.35 -6.76
N THR A 88 7.37 -4.40 -5.97
CA THR A 88 6.21 -3.56 -6.29
C THR A 88 6.46 -2.72 -7.55
N VAL A 89 7.68 -2.18 -7.71
CA VAL A 89 8.07 -1.46 -8.93
C VAL A 89 8.03 -2.39 -10.14
N GLN A 90 8.52 -3.62 -10.03
CA GLN A 90 8.44 -4.61 -11.11
C GLN A 90 7.00 -4.94 -11.51
N GLU A 91 6.10 -5.09 -10.53
CA GLU A 91 4.69 -5.32 -10.78
C GLU A 91 4.03 -4.14 -11.51
N ILE A 92 4.30 -2.90 -11.08
CA ILE A 92 3.80 -1.68 -11.73
C ILE A 92 4.31 -1.61 -13.17
N LEU A 93 5.61 -1.81 -13.38
CA LEU A 93 6.20 -1.80 -14.72
C LEU A 93 5.68 -2.94 -15.59
N GLY A 94 5.40 -4.11 -15.00
CA GLY A 94 4.72 -5.21 -15.66
C GLY A 94 3.34 -4.82 -16.18
N GLY A 95 2.54 -4.15 -15.37
CA GLY A 95 1.25 -3.60 -15.76
C GLY A 95 1.34 -2.61 -16.92
N VAL A 96 2.34 -1.70 -16.87
CA VAL A 96 2.60 -0.75 -17.97
C VAL A 96 2.95 -1.47 -19.26
N ARG A 97 3.81 -2.50 -19.22
CA ARG A 97 4.16 -3.32 -20.40
C ARG A 97 2.93 -4.02 -20.97
N SER A 98 2.12 -4.64 -20.12
CA SER A 98 0.89 -5.29 -20.54
C SER A 98 -0.07 -4.31 -21.22
N THR A 99 -0.22 -3.11 -20.68
CA THR A 99 -1.03 -2.05 -21.28
C THR A 99 -0.53 -1.66 -22.67
N CYS A 100 0.79 -1.53 -22.84
CA CYS A 100 1.39 -1.30 -24.18
C CYS A 100 1.05 -2.43 -25.16
N THR A 101 1.10 -3.67 -24.71
CA THR A 101 0.76 -4.85 -25.54
C THR A 101 -0.73 -4.80 -25.95
N TYR A 102 -1.63 -4.56 -25.03
CA TYR A 102 -3.06 -4.49 -25.33
C TYR A 102 -3.42 -3.32 -26.25
N ALA A 103 -2.73 -2.21 -26.12
CA ALA A 103 -2.94 -1.03 -26.98
C ALA A 103 -2.21 -1.12 -28.35
N GLY A 104 -1.36 -2.12 -28.56
CA GLY A 104 -0.52 -2.23 -29.77
C GLY A 104 0.61 -1.21 -29.82
N ALA A 105 1.06 -0.68 -28.70
CA ALA A 105 2.13 0.30 -28.61
C ALA A 105 3.49 -0.39 -28.51
N MET A 106 4.36 -0.16 -29.48
CA MET A 106 5.74 -0.69 -29.49
C MET A 106 6.68 0.06 -28.52
N LYS A 107 6.34 1.28 -28.16
CA LYS A 107 7.10 2.14 -27.23
C LYS A 107 6.14 2.89 -26.34
N LEU A 108 6.54 3.15 -25.10
CA LEU A 108 5.74 3.90 -24.13
C LEU A 108 5.27 5.27 -24.67
N LYS A 109 6.11 5.96 -25.42
CA LYS A 109 5.82 7.23 -26.09
C LYS A 109 4.62 7.17 -27.07
N GLN A 110 4.31 5.98 -27.56
CA GLN A 110 3.22 5.74 -28.53
C GLN A 110 1.90 5.38 -27.83
N LEU A 111 1.93 5.03 -26.54
CA LEU A 111 0.79 4.50 -25.82
C LEU A 111 -0.45 5.39 -25.92
N ALA A 112 -0.32 6.68 -25.66
CA ALA A 112 -1.42 7.63 -25.76
C ALA A 112 -1.98 7.78 -27.18
N LYS A 113 -1.16 7.56 -28.20
CA LYS A 113 -1.57 7.62 -29.62
C LYS A 113 -2.24 6.34 -30.10
N CYS A 114 -1.91 5.20 -29.47
CA CYS A 114 -2.49 3.90 -29.81
C CYS A 114 -3.78 3.61 -29.04
N THR A 115 -4.13 4.43 -28.04
CA THR A 115 -5.31 4.24 -27.19
C THR A 115 -6.41 5.23 -27.54
N THR A 116 -7.66 4.80 -27.37
CA THR A 116 -8.85 5.67 -27.42
C THR A 116 -9.34 5.89 -26.01
N PHE A 117 -9.42 7.15 -25.60
CA PHE A 117 -9.95 7.53 -24.30
C PHE A 117 -11.45 7.79 -24.38
N ILE A 118 -12.21 7.18 -23.49
CA ILE A 118 -13.65 7.41 -23.37
C ILE A 118 -13.96 8.04 -22.02
N ARG A 119 -14.94 8.93 -21.99
CA ARG A 119 -15.46 9.46 -20.73
C ARG A 119 -16.45 8.45 -20.15
N CYS A 120 -16.21 8.05 -18.92
CA CYS A 120 -17.10 7.16 -18.17
C CYS A 120 -17.67 7.90 -16.95
N THR A 121 -18.84 7.47 -16.49
CA THR A 121 -19.30 7.80 -15.14
C THR A 121 -18.38 7.13 -14.13
N GLN A 122 -18.23 7.74 -12.95
CA GLN A 122 -17.44 7.15 -11.88
C GLN A 122 -18.10 5.83 -11.44
N THR A 123 -17.47 4.71 -11.79
CA THR A 123 -17.91 3.38 -11.41
C THR A 123 -16.91 2.75 -10.47
N HIS A 124 -17.40 2.04 -9.49
CA HIS A 124 -16.57 1.28 -8.58
C HIS A 124 -16.23 -0.06 -9.22
N ASN A 125 -14.94 -0.39 -9.32
CA ASN A 125 -14.51 -1.67 -9.85
C ASN A 125 -14.18 -2.64 -8.71
N GLY A 126 -15.17 -3.45 -8.31
CA GLY A 126 -15.05 -4.42 -7.22
C GLY A 126 -14.10 -5.60 -7.51
N VAL A 127 -13.60 -5.74 -8.74
CA VAL A 127 -12.66 -6.84 -9.09
C VAL A 127 -11.36 -6.76 -8.29
N TYR A 128 -10.95 -5.56 -7.91
CA TYR A 128 -9.73 -5.33 -7.13
C TYR A 128 -9.98 -5.13 -5.63
N GLU A 129 -11.22 -5.20 -5.20
CA GLU A 129 -11.48 -5.34 -3.79
C GLU A 129 -10.92 -6.69 -3.34
N SER A 130 -10.03 -6.65 -2.36
CA SER A 130 -9.73 -7.88 -1.64
C SER A 130 -11.07 -8.36 -1.09
N SER A 131 -11.56 -9.46 -1.64
CA SER A 131 -12.62 -10.20 -0.98
C SER A 131 -12.05 -10.61 0.37
N THR A 132 -12.20 -9.72 1.35
CA THR A 132 -12.06 -10.06 2.74
C THR A 132 -13.24 -10.98 3.02
N ILE A 133 -13.12 -12.22 2.58
CA ILE A 133 -13.92 -13.30 3.12
C ILE A 133 -13.40 -13.39 4.55
N GLY A 134 -13.97 -12.52 5.37
CA GLY A 134 -13.91 -12.68 6.79
C GLY A 134 -14.63 -13.97 7.11
N LYS A 135 -13.93 -14.87 7.69
CA LYS A 135 -14.41 -15.72 8.77
C LYS A 135 -13.21 -16.16 9.56
#